data_0e9e393798d317a5d9e9eb1089d254e8
#
_entry.id   0e9e393798d317a5d9e9eb1089d254e8
#
_cell.length_a   1.000
_cell.length_b   1.000
_cell.length_c   1.000
_cell.angle_alpha   90.00
_cell.angle_beta   90.00
_cell.angle_gamma   90.00
#
_symmetry.space_group_name_H-M   'P 1'
#
loop_
_entity.id
_entity.type
_entity.pdbx_description
1 polymer ?
#
loop_
_entity_poly.entity_id
_entity_poly.type
_entity_poly.pdbx_seq_one_letter_code
_entity_poly.pdbx_strand_id
1 'polypeptide(L)'
;MKYYAIAAQSNKNGKMCYLCHDIIYDYDLSYNVHDAVQFDSEVKATYCYNELKKNKDNEHRRNFMAFLYGHYSNYQIIKVETIINKVIDLEV
;
A
#
# COMPACT_ATOMS: atom_id res chain seq x y z
N MET A 1 -6.72 -14.84 9.31
CA MET A 1 -5.41 -14.17 9.21
C MET A 1 -5.59 -12.67 9.29
N LYS A 2 -4.71 -12.02 10.01
CA LYS A 2 -4.74 -10.55 10.14
C LYS A 2 -3.40 -9.98 9.74
N TYR A 3 -3.42 -8.90 8.99
CA TYR A 3 -2.23 -8.16 8.63
C TYR A 3 -2.55 -6.69 8.43
N TYR A 4 -1.53 -5.87 8.29
CA TYR A 4 -1.67 -4.46 8.00
C TYR A 4 -1.13 -4.16 6.61
N ALA A 5 -1.73 -3.19 5.96
CA ALA A 5 -1.33 -2.77 4.63
C ALA A 5 -1.34 -1.24 4.55
N ILE A 6 -0.58 -0.72 3.61
CA ILE A 6 -0.58 0.71 3.31
C ILE A 6 -1.55 0.95 2.16
N ALA A 7 -2.52 1.81 2.38
CA ALA A 7 -3.54 2.12 1.39
C ALA A 7 -3.56 3.60 1.05
N ALA A 8 -4.05 3.91 -0.12
CA ALA A 8 -4.25 5.28 -0.58
C ALA A 8 -5.45 5.33 -1.51
N GLN A 9 -5.93 6.52 -1.78
CA GLN A 9 -7.07 6.74 -2.65
C GLN A 9 -6.61 7.35 -3.97
N SER A 10 -7.02 6.77 -5.08
CA SER A 10 -6.69 7.31 -6.40
C SER A 10 -7.39 8.65 -6.61
N ASN A 11 -6.64 9.66 -7.01
CA ASN A 11 -7.20 10.98 -7.34
C ASN A 11 -8.03 10.94 -8.63
N LYS A 12 -7.81 9.92 -9.45
CA LYS A 12 -8.49 9.78 -10.73
C LYS A 12 -9.94 9.31 -10.59
N ASN A 13 -10.17 8.33 -9.69
CA ASN A 13 -11.48 7.69 -9.59
C ASN A 13 -11.97 7.47 -8.16
N GLY A 14 -11.20 7.90 -7.16
CA GLY A 14 -11.57 7.76 -5.76
C GLY A 14 -11.46 6.34 -5.19
N LYS A 15 -11.01 5.38 -5.99
CA LYS A 15 -10.90 3.99 -5.54
C LYS A 15 -9.69 3.79 -4.65
N MET A 16 -9.81 2.86 -3.70
CA MET A 16 -8.71 2.47 -2.84
C MET A 16 -7.67 1.68 -3.61
N CYS A 17 -6.40 1.98 -3.33
CA CYS A 17 -5.26 1.27 -3.85
C CYS A 17 -4.37 0.85 -2.69
N TYR A 18 -3.55 -0.17 -2.90
CA TYR A 18 -2.74 -0.77 -1.84
C TYR A 18 -1.30 -0.89 -2.30
N LEU A 19 -0.37 -0.53 -1.42
CA LEU A 19 1.06 -0.67 -1.69
C LEU A 19 1.38 -2.15 -1.93
N CYS A 20 1.99 -2.43 -3.07
CA CYS A 20 2.41 -3.78 -3.45
C CYS A 20 3.87 -3.77 -3.89
N HIS A 21 4.47 -4.95 -4.02
CA HIS A 21 5.82 -5.09 -4.54
C HIS A 21 5.85 -4.89 -6.05
N ASP A 22 6.93 -4.26 -6.53
CA ASP A 22 7.19 -4.10 -7.95
C ASP A 22 8.64 -4.45 -8.25
N ILE A 23 8.88 -4.97 -9.44
CA ILE A 23 10.22 -5.41 -9.85
C ILE A 23 11.13 -4.22 -10.15
N ILE A 24 10.58 -3.17 -10.72
CA ILE A 24 11.36 -2.01 -11.20
C ILE A 24 11.57 -0.97 -10.10
N TYR A 25 10.49 -0.63 -9.39
CA TYR A 25 10.50 0.47 -8.42
C TYR A 25 10.47 0.01 -6.97
N ASP A 26 10.62 -1.29 -6.70
CA ASP A 26 10.44 -1.93 -5.39
C ASP A 26 8.97 -1.97 -4.96
N TYR A 27 8.22 -0.91 -5.22
CA TYR A 27 6.81 -0.79 -4.84
C TYR A 27 5.99 -0.15 -5.94
N ASP A 28 4.71 -0.45 -5.94
CA ASP A 28 3.69 0.15 -6.78
C ASP A 28 2.37 0.16 -6.01
N LEU A 29 1.29 0.53 -6.66
CA LEU A 29 -0.05 0.53 -6.08
C LEU A 29 -0.98 -0.32 -6.93
N SER A 30 -1.73 -1.18 -6.26
CA SER A 30 -2.69 -2.08 -6.89
C SER A 30 -4.09 -1.81 -6.36
N TYR A 31 -5.09 -1.95 -7.22
CA TYR A 31 -6.50 -1.90 -6.79
C TYR A 31 -6.93 -3.16 -6.03
N ASN A 32 -6.12 -4.20 -6.06
CA ASN A 32 -6.45 -5.48 -5.42
C ASN A 32 -5.74 -5.60 -4.07
N VAL A 33 -6.52 -5.69 -3.00
CA VAL A 33 -5.97 -5.84 -1.64
C VAL A 33 -5.12 -7.10 -1.49
N HIS A 34 -5.38 -8.12 -2.29
CA HIS A 34 -4.59 -9.36 -2.23
C HIS A 34 -3.14 -9.17 -2.71
N ASP A 35 -2.88 -8.14 -3.49
CA ASP A 35 -1.53 -7.83 -3.94
C ASP A 35 -0.73 -7.05 -2.89
N ALA A 36 -1.38 -6.56 -1.84
CA ALA A 36 -0.76 -5.68 -0.86
C ALA A 36 0.39 -6.33 -0.12
N VAL A 37 1.42 -5.55 0.14
CA VAL A 37 2.47 -5.94 1.08
C VAL A 37 1.84 -6.12 2.45
N GLN A 38 2.11 -7.26 3.08
CA GLN A 38 1.53 -7.62 4.38
C GLN A 38 2.51 -7.32 5.49
N PHE A 39 2.08 -6.51 6.45
CA PHE A 39 2.86 -6.19 7.64
C PHE A 39 2.23 -6.83 8.86
N ASP A 40 3.08 -7.35 9.76
CA ASP A 40 2.62 -8.02 10.98
C ASP A 40 1.98 -7.06 11.98
N SER A 41 2.33 -5.79 11.90
CA SER A 41 1.85 -4.79 12.83
C SER A 41 1.71 -3.43 12.16
N GLU A 42 0.90 -2.58 12.76
CA GLU A 42 0.76 -1.20 12.33
C GLU A 42 2.08 -0.44 12.40
N VAL A 43 2.89 -0.71 13.42
CA VAL A 43 4.19 -0.09 13.60
C VAL A 43 5.11 -0.40 12.43
N LYS A 44 5.16 -1.66 11.98
CA LYS A 44 5.98 -2.06 10.84
C LYS A 44 5.52 -1.40 9.54
N ALA A 45 4.22 -1.32 9.32
CA ALA A 45 3.67 -0.65 8.15
C ALA A 45 4.01 0.85 8.16
N THR A 46 3.84 1.50 9.28
CA THR A 46 4.17 2.91 9.47
C THR A 46 5.66 3.17 9.24
N TYR A 47 6.50 2.30 9.77
CA TYR A 47 7.94 2.40 9.57
C TYR A 47 8.30 2.32 8.08
N CYS A 48 7.72 1.36 7.37
CA CYS A 48 7.95 1.21 5.93
C CYS A 48 7.56 2.48 5.17
N TYR A 49 6.39 3.01 5.44
CA TYR A 49 5.90 4.22 4.79
C TYR A 49 6.83 5.41 5.06
N ASN A 50 7.27 5.57 6.31
CA ASN A 50 8.18 6.65 6.68
C ASN A 50 9.54 6.52 6.01
N GLU A 51 10.06 5.29 5.89
CA GLU A 51 11.33 5.03 5.20
C GLU A 51 11.23 5.35 3.71
N LEU A 52 10.12 5.06 3.08
CA LEU A 52 9.89 5.44 1.69
C LEU A 52 9.98 6.95 1.51
N LYS A 53 9.42 7.72 2.43
CA LYS A 53 9.46 9.17 2.37
C LYS A 53 10.84 9.76 2.60
N LYS A 54 11.65 9.10 3.43
CA LYS A 54 12.99 9.60 3.80
C LYS A 54 14.05 9.34 2.73
N ASN A 55 13.89 8.36 1.90
CA ASN A 55 14.95 7.89 1.00
C ASN A 55 15.04 8.76 -0.25
N LYS A 56 15.49 10.01 -0.05
CA LYS A 56 15.57 11.02 -1.09
C LYS A 56 16.74 10.81 -2.06
N ASP A 57 17.75 10.05 -1.64
CA ASP A 57 18.96 9.84 -2.46
C ASP A 57 18.78 8.73 -3.49
N ASN A 58 17.70 7.96 -3.37
CA ASN A 58 17.38 6.91 -4.31
C ASN A 58 16.46 7.48 -5.39
N GLU A 59 16.93 7.51 -6.63
CA GLU A 59 16.17 8.08 -7.74
C GLU A 59 14.82 7.38 -7.95
N HIS A 60 14.80 6.07 -7.89
CA HIS A 60 13.54 5.32 -8.04
C HIS A 60 12.55 5.66 -6.94
N ARG A 61 13.04 5.81 -5.72
CA ARG A 61 12.18 6.18 -4.60
C ARG A 61 11.65 7.60 -4.71
N ARG A 62 12.48 8.54 -5.17
CA ARG A 62 12.02 9.91 -5.42
C ARG A 62 10.92 9.94 -6.47
N ASN A 63 11.12 9.23 -7.55
CA ASN A 63 10.14 9.17 -8.63
C ASN A 63 8.84 8.50 -8.16
N PHE A 64 8.96 7.43 -7.39
CA PHE A 64 7.80 6.75 -6.81
C PHE A 64 7.04 7.67 -5.85
N MET A 65 7.72 8.39 -4.98
CA MET A 65 7.06 9.31 -4.04
C MET A 65 6.40 10.48 -4.76
N ALA A 66 7.02 11.00 -5.81
CA ALA A 66 6.40 12.04 -6.64
C ALA A 66 5.13 11.52 -7.31
N PHE A 67 5.17 10.30 -7.82
CA PHE A 67 3.99 9.63 -8.39
C PHE A 67 2.90 9.47 -7.34
N LEU A 68 3.26 8.99 -6.14
CA LEU A 68 2.30 8.80 -5.05
C LEU A 68 1.59 10.11 -4.71
N TYR A 69 2.33 11.18 -4.48
CA TYR A 69 1.74 12.45 -4.07
C TYR A 69 1.00 13.17 -5.19
N GLY A 70 1.36 12.88 -6.45
CA GLY A 70 0.69 13.47 -7.59
C GLY A 70 -0.61 12.78 -7.98
N HIS A 71 -0.73 11.48 -7.69
CA HIS A 71 -1.83 10.66 -8.19
C HIS A 71 -2.71 10.04 -7.10
N TYR A 72 -2.25 10.07 -5.85
CA TYR A 72 -2.96 9.43 -4.74
C TYR A 72 -3.01 10.35 -3.53
N SER A 73 -4.04 10.16 -2.71
CA SER A 73 -4.25 10.92 -1.49
C SER A 73 -4.80 10.02 -0.38
N ASN A 74 -4.98 10.59 0.81
CA ASN A 74 -5.56 9.87 1.95
C ASN A 74 -4.82 8.58 2.28
N TYR A 75 -3.47 8.68 2.38
CA TYR A 75 -2.62 7.55 2.76
C TYR A 75 -2.97 7.12 4.17
N GLN A 76 -3.12 5.81 4.38
CA GLN A 76 -3.49 5.28 5.68
C GLN A 76 -2.97 3.86 5.84
N ILE A 77 -2.79 3.48 7.09
CA ILE A 77 -2.50 2.09 7.44
C ILE A 77 -3.85 1.43 7.73
N ILE A 78 -4.14 0.35 7.06
CA ILE A 78 -5.38 -0.39 7.26
C ILE A 78 -5.08 -1.77 7.84
N LYS A 79 -6.01 -2.28 8.60
CA LYS A 79 -5.99 -3.64 9.10
C LYS A 79 -6.84 -4.50 8.18
N VAL A 80 -6.25 -5.57 7.68
CA VAL A 80 -6.94 -6.51 6.79
C VAL A 80 -7.13 -7.81 7.54
N GLU A 81 -8.37 -8.30 7.58
CA GLU A 81 -8.70 -9.58 8.19
C GLU A 81 -9.29 -10.49 7.13
N THR A 82 -8.79 -11.72 7.10
CA THR A 82 -9.31 -12.74 6.20
C THR A 82 -9.84 -13.92 7.01
N ILE A 83 -10.98 -14.45 6.57
CA ILE A 83 -11.57 -15.65 7.14
C ILE A 83 -11.42 -16.73 6.07
N ILE A 84 -10.61 -17.74 6.38
CA ILE A 84 -10.16 -18.73 5.40
C ILE A 84 -11.30 -19.35 4.61
N ASN A 85 -12.37 -19.73 5.28
CA ASN A 85 -13.48 -20.41 4.63
C ASN A 85 -14.53 -19.48 4.02
N LYS A 86 -14.37 -18.16 4.14
CA LYS A 86 -15.32 -17.18 3.66
C LYS A 86 -14.68 -15.97 3.01
N VAL A 87 -13.44 -16.07 2.74
CA VAL A 87 -12.67 -14.94 2.22
C VAL A 87 -13.28 -14.37 0.94
N ILE A 88 -13.81 -15.22 0.10
CA ILE A 88 -14.40 -14.79 -1.17
C ILE A 88 -15.62 -13.93 -0.94
N ASP A 89 -16.45 -14.31 -0.01
CA ASP A 89 -17.69 -13.59 0.28
C ASP A 89 -17.43 -12.22 0.88
N LEU A 90 -16.34 -12.10 1.63
CA LEU A 90 -16.00 -10.86 2.31
C LEU A 90 -15.30 -9.87 1.41
N GLU A 91 -14.70 -10.36 0.35
CA GLU A 91 -13.95 -9.54 -0.59
C GLU A 91 -14.84 -8.74 -1.53
N VAL A 92 -16.06 -9.07 -1.57
CA VAL A 92 -16.99 -8.49 -2.54
C VAL A 92 -17.49 -7.10 -2.15
#